data_2f06acfdac4198250b850f37e8ab26e0
#
_entry.id   2f06acfdac4198250b850f37e8ab26e0
#
_cell.length_a   1.000
_cell.length_b   1.000
_cell.length_c   1.000
_cell.angle_alpha   90.00
_cell.angle_beta   90.00
_cell.angle_gamma   90.00
#
_symmetry.space_group_name_H-M   'P 1'
#
loop_
_entity.id
_entity.type
_entity.pdbx_description
1 polymer ?
#
loop_
_entity_poly.entity_id
_entity_poly.type
_entity_poly.pdbx_seq_one_letter_code
_entity_poly.pdbx_strand_id
1 'polypeptide(L)'
;MTSRAQRLFESMPESGSIESLGFLIEKIREVFSVEHVAYMAMSLGRSYALSSSEQAQGLLARNVGFWQKEAGVLVAVTYDKSWGERYAEAEYSRIDPVLEETTRSFAPFNWRSLSWDTKKRRQFLHEAVECGLGNQGYTIPIRGPDGQFALFVINNTCSDDEWVRFIAECKSDLLVISHFFHQKVLEIESVTVAPNASPLSTREVDVLTAISMGKNRSQIAYDLKISENTLRVYIDSARHKLGALNIPHAVAIGIHRGIINI
;
A
#
# COMPACT_ATOMS: atom_id res chain seq x y z
N MET A 1 -26.72 -18.99 -0.10
CA MET A 1 -26.67 -17.53 0.16
C MET A 1 -25.51 -16.96 -0.64
N THR A 2 -25.76 -15.96 -1.48
CA THR A 2 -24.70 -15.27 -2.25
C THR A 2 -23.75 -14.55 -1.27
N SER A 3 -22.43 -14.77 -1.41
CA SER A 3 -21.41 -14.15 -0.56
C SER A 3 -21.51 -12.60 -0.66
N ARG A 4 -21.12 -11.89 0.43
CA ARG A 4 -21.05 -10.41 0.41
C ARG A 4 -20.08 -9.94 -0.67
N ALA A 5 -18.98 -10.66 -0.87
CA ALA A 5 -18.02 -10.38 -1.94
C ALA A 5 -18.67 -10.47 -3.32
N GLN A 6 -19.44 -11.50 -3.60
CA GLN A 6 -20.09 -11.68 -4.89
C GLN A 6 -21.08 -10.54 -5.21
N ARG A 7 -21.87 -10.10 -4.24
CA ARG A 7 -22.79 -8.94 -4.41
C ARG A 7 -22.04 -7.66 -4.73
N LEU A 8 -20.88 -7.47 -4.14
CA LEU A 8 -20.03 -6.34 -4.44
C LEU A 8 -19.49 -6.39 -5.87
N PHE A 9 -18.99 -7.54 -6.30
CA PHE A 9 -18.46 -7.71 -7.67
C PHE A 9 -19.53 -7.46 -8.75
N GLU A 10 -20.76 -7.90 -8.52
CA GLU A 10 -21.88 -7.67 -9.44
C GLU A 10 -22.30 -6.19 -9.53
N SER A 11 -22.00 -5.38 -8.52
CA SER A 11 -22.39 -3.96 -8.45
C SER A 11 -21.28 -2.98 -8.87
N MET A 12 -20.16 -3.47 -9.34
CA MET A 12 -19.00 -2.62 -9.66
C MET A 12 -19.13 -1.88 -10.97
N PRO A 13 -18.76 -0.59 -11.01
CA PRO A 13 -18.65 0.14 -12.27
C PRO A 13 -17.47 -0.41 -13.09
N GLU A 14 -17.66 -0.56 -14.39
CA GLU A 14 -16.60 -0.97 -15.33
C GLU A 14 -15.52 0.11 -15.52
N SER A 15 -15.78 1.36 -15.13
CA SER A 15 -14.84 2.48 -15.31
C SER A 15 -13.76 2.50 -14.24
N GLY A 16 -12.50 2.42 -14.65
CA GLY A 16 -11.33 2.55 -13.78
C GLY A 16 -10.96 4.02 -13.53
N SER A 17 -11.69 4.73 -12.70
CA SER A 17 -11.33 6.08 -12.26
C SER A 17 -11.14 6.14 -10.74
N ILE A 18 -10.44 7.17 -10.26
CA ILE A 18 -10.26 7.39 -8.81
C ILE A 18 -11.60 7.59 -8.11
N GLU A 19 -12.57 8.25 -8.77
CA GLU A 19 -13.93 8.37 -8.24
C GLU A 19 -14.61 7.01 -8.05
N SER A 20 -14.31 6.05 -8.91
CA SER A 20 -14.83 4.68 -8.78
C SER A 20 -14.31 3.95 -7.55
N LEU A 21 -13.08 4.23 -7.10
CA LEU A 21 -12.55 3.70 -5.85
C LEU A 21 -13.26 4.29 -4.63
N GLY A 22 -13.57 5.60 -4.67
CA GLY A 22 -14.37 6.25 -3.64
C GLY A 22 -15.77 5.63 -3.51
N PHE A 23 -16.43 5.43 -4.63
CA PHE A 23 -17.71 4.72 -4.65
C PHE A 23 -17.60 3.29 -4.11
N LEU A 24 -16.55 2.58 -4.50
CA LEU A 24 -16.33 1.20 -4.09
C LEU A 24 -16.08 1.06 -2.58
N ILE A 25 -15.26 1.94 -1.98
CA ILE A 25 -14.99 1.87 -0.54
C ILE A 25 -16.25 2.17 0.29
N GLU A 26 -17.08 3.11 -0.14
CA GLU A 26 -18.38 3.37 0.48
C GLU A 26 -19.34 2.19 0.31
N LYS A 27 -19.35 1.55 -0.85
CA LYS A 27 -20.17 0.37 -1.09
C LYS A 27 -19.75 -0.81 -0.21
N ILE A 28 -18.45 -0.98 0.01
CA ILE A 28 -17.94 -1.98 0.97
C ILE A 28 -18.45 -1.67 2.38
N ARG A 29 -18.37 -0.41 2.82
CA ARG A 29 -18.90 0.04 4.11
C ARG A 29 -20.36 -0.34 4.31
N GLU A 30 -21.20 -0.06 3.30
CA GLU A 30 -22.62 -0.39 3.31
C GLU A 30 -22.91 -1.89 3.37
N VAL A 31 -22.26 -2.68 2.49
CA VAL A 31 -22.49 -4.14 2.37
C VAL A 31 -22.07 -4.89 3.61
N PHE A 32 -20.99 -4.44 4.27
CA PHE A 32 -20.54 -5.02 5.53
C PHE A 32 -21.22 -4.41 6.75
N SER A 33 -21.98 -3.33 6.59
CA SER A 33 -22.64 -2.60 7.69
C SER A 33 -21.65 -2.22 8.80
N VAL A 34 -20.50 -1.69 8.41
CA VAL A 34 -19.47 -1.17 9.33
C VAL A 34 -19.46 0.36 9.33
N GLU A 35 -18.96 0.97 10.39
CA GLU A 35 -18.90 2.43 10.48
C GLU A 35 -17.90 3.00 9.49
N HIS A 36 -16.71 2.39 9.42
CA HIS A 36 -15.66 2.88 8.54
C HIS A 36 -14.90 1.76 7.83
N VAL A 37 -14.41 2.14 6.65
CA VAL A 37 -13.45 1.36 5.87
C VAL A 37 -12.29 2.28 5.51
N ALA A 38 -11.08 1.76 5.62
CA ALA A 38 -9.87 2.46 5.20
C ALA A 38 -8.97 1.54 4.36
N TYR A 39 -8.37 2.11 3.34
CA TYR A 39 -7.32 1.50 2.56
C TYR A 39 -6.13 2.44 2.50
N MET A 40 -4.94 1.91 2.72
CA MET A 40 -3.70 2.67 2.61
C MET A 40 -2.66 1.84 1.85
N ALA A 41 -2.20 2.34 0.71
CA ALA A 41 -1.07 1.76 -0.01
C ALA A 41 0.20 2.54 0.35
N MET A 42 1.14 1.86 0.98
CA MET A 42 2.45 2.41 1.35
C MET A 42 3.47 2.22 0.23
N SER A 43 3.23 1.24 -0.64
CA SER A 43 3.98 1.02 -1.87
C SER A 43 3.08 0.35 -2.89
N LEU A 44 3.02 0.89 -4.09
CA LEU A 44 2.28 0.33 -5.24
C LEU A 44 3.19 -0.39 -6.24
N GLY A 45 4.46 -0.63 -5.87
CA GLY A 45 5.42 -1.35 -6.71
C GLY A 45 5.96 -0.52 -7.88
N ARG A 46 6.15 -1.16 -9.02
CA ARG A 46 6.82 -0.55 -10.20
C ARG A 46 6.10 0.65 -10.80
N SER A 47 4.81 0.74 -10.62
CA SER A 47 3.98 1.74 -11.30
C SER A 47 4.03 3.11 -10.66
N TYR A 48 4.63 3.25 -9.48
CA TYR A 48 4.62 4.50 -8.75
C TYR A 48 5.83 5.38 -9.08
N ALA A 49 5.79 6.05 -10.23
CA ALA A 49 6.59 7.26 -10.44
C ALA A 49 5.69 8.44 -10.02
N LEU A 50 6.10 9.16 -8.97
CA LEU A 50 5.45 10.36 -8.48
C LEU A 50 5.13 11.33 -9.63
N SER A 51 3.94 11.26 -10.17
CA SER A 51 3.40 12.40 -10.90
C SER A 51 2.85 13.35 -9.84
N SER A 52 3.61 14.38 -9.53
CA SER A 52 3.14 15.57 -8.83
C SER A 52 2.15 16.32 -9.74
N SER A 53 1.01 15.68 -10.07
CA SER A 53 0.02 16.33 -10.90
C SER A 53 -0.93 17.11 -9.99
N GLU A 54 -1.18 18.37 -10.36
CA GLU A 54 -2.20 19.26 -9.81
C GLU A 54 -3.61 18.61 -9.75
N GLN A 55 -3.82 17.49 -10.44
CA GLN A 55 -5.04 16.69 -10.39
C GLN A 55 -5.32 16.04 -9.03
N ALA A 56 -4.30 15.69 -8.25
CA ALA A 56 -4.48 15.17 -6.90
C ALA A 56 -5.03 16.22 -5.92
N GLN A 57 -4.70 17.50 -6.12
CA GLN A 57 -5.22 18.60 -5.30
C GLN A 57 -6.71 18.90 -5.57
N GLY A 58 -7.19 18.65 -6.78
CA GLY A 58 -8.60 18.85 -7.14
C GLY A 58 -9.56 17.80 -6.56
N LEU A 59 -9.06 16.62 -6.17
CA LEU A 59 -9.85 15.54 -5.57
C LEU A 59 -10.11 15.70 -4.07
N LEU A 60 -9.30 16.50 -3.38
CA LEU A 60 -9.49 16.86 -1.96
C LEU A 60 -10.78 17.68 -1.72
N ALA A 61 -11.41 18.21 -2.76
CA ALA A 61 -12.59 19.09 -2.66
C ALA A 61 -13.93 18.37 -2.70
N ARG A 62 -14.00 17.06 -2.90
CA ARG A 62 -15.25 16.29 -2.92
C ARG A 62 -15.25 15.28 -1.79
N ASN A 63 -16.30 15.25 -0.99
CA ASN A 63 -16.63 14.46 0.20
C ASN A 63 -16.27 12.96 0.24
N VAL A 64 -15.29 12.52 -0.50
CA VAL A 64 -14.73 11.18 -0.49
C VAL A 64 -13.26 11.31 -0.11
N GLY A 65 -12.89 10.79 1.05
CA GLY A 65 -11.58 10.99 1.65
C GLY A 65 -10.42 10.33 0.89
N PHE A 66 -10.09 10.83 -0.29
CA PHE A 66 -8.92 10.42 -1.06
C PHE A 66 -7.75 11.33 -0.74
N TRP A 67 -6.63 10.75 -0.31
CA TRP A 67 -5.43 11.51 0.03
C TRP A 67 -4.23 10.91 -0.68
N GLN A 68 -3.55 11.74 -1.46
CA GLN A 68 -2.21 11.46 -1.90
C GLN A 68 -1.25 12.30 -1.06
N LYS A 69 -0.40 11.65 -0.25
CA LYS A 69 0.67 12.34 0.46
C LYS A 69 1.90 12.41 -0.44
N GLU A 70 2.67 13.49 -0.39
CA GLU A 70 3.89 13.73 -1.20
C GLU A 70 4.94 12.59 -1.14
N ALA A 71 4.81 11.65 -0.19
CA ALA A 71 5.70 10.51 0.02
C ALA A 71 5.28 9.21 -0.69
N GLY A 72 4.33 9.25 -1.64
CA GLY A 72 3.95 8.02 -2.37
C GLY A 72 2.96 7.11 -1.65
N VAL A 73 2.24 7.60 -0.66
CA VAL A 73 1.17 6.86 0.03
C VAL A 73 -0.17 7.24 -0.56
N LEU A 74 -0.93 6.25 -1.04
CA LEU A 74 -2.31 6.42 -1.47
C LEU A 74 -3.26 5.98 -0.35
N VAL A 75 -4.20 6.85 0.00
CA VAL A 75 -5.18 6.58 1.07
C VAL A 75 -6.59 6.75 0.54
N ALA A 76 -7.46 5.79 0.82
CA ALA A 76 -8.91 5.85 0.61
C ALA A 76 -9.62 5.52 1.92
N VAL A 77 -10.47 6.42 2.42
CA VAL A 77 -11.11 6.26 3.72
C VAL A 77 -12.56 6.77 3.70
N THR A 78 -13.38 6.25 4.58
CA THR A 78 -14.77 6.68 4.75
C THR A 78 -15.01 7.53 6.01
N TYR A 79 -13.98 7.74 6.83
CA TYR A 79 -14.07 8.62 8.01
C TYR A 79 -13.80 10.08 7.65
N ASP A 80 -14.14 10.97 8.57
CA ASP A 80 -14.01 12.41 8.39
C ASP A 80 -12.55 12.85 8.20
N LYS A 81 -12.35 13.86 7.37
CA LYS A 81 -11.05 14.42 7.05
C LYS A 81 -10.29 14.94 8.28
N SER A 82 -11.04 15.44 9.29
CA SER A 82 -10.47 15.96 10.53
C SER A 82 -9.61 14.95 11.27
N TRP A 83 -9.98 13.66 11.24
CA TRP A 83 -9.15 12.61 11.81
C TRP A 83 -7.80 12.49 11.11
N GLY A 84 -7.77 12.53 9.80
CA GLY A 84 -6.51 12.45 9.08
C GLY A 84 -5.61 13.67 9.31
N GLU A 85 -6.18 14.86 9.41
CA GLU A 85 -5.45 16.07 9.78
C GLU A 85 -4.86 15.92 11.19
N ARG A 86 -5.66 15.46 12.15
CA ARG A 86 -5.22 15.19 13.52
C ARG A 86 -4.15 14.12 13.60
N TYR A 87 -4.32 13.02 12.84
CA TYR A 87 -3.34 11.92 12.75
C TYR A 87 -1.97 12.43 12.25
N ALA A 88 -1.98 13.30 11.24
CA ALA A 88 -0.77 13.88 10.69
C ALA A 88 -0.11 14.89 11.65
N GLU A 89 -0.89 15.82 12.25
CA GLU A 89 -0.40 16.81 13.20
C GLU A 89 0.26 16.18 14.44
N ALA A 90 -0.35 15.12 14.98
CA ALA A 90 0.16 14.42 16.15
C ALA A 90 1.29 13.42 15.82
N GLU A 91 1.67 13.29 14.52
CA GLU A 91 2.66 12.31 14.05
C GLU A 91 2.36 10.88 14.51
N TYR A 92 1.08 10.50 14.55
CA TYR A 92 0.64 9.19 15.04
C TYR A 92 1.22 8.02 14.24
N SER A 93 1.59 8.21 12.98
CA SER A 93 2.27 7.19 12.18
C SER A 93 3.54 6.62 12.81
N ARG A 94 4.18 7.37 13.72
CA ARG A 94 5.40 6.93 14.43
C ARG A 94 5.13 5.98 15.60
N ILE A 95 3.91 5.95 16.10
CA ILE A 95 3.54 5.19 17.31
C ILE A 95 2.36 4.24 17.08
N ASP A 96 1.75 4.30 15.90
CA ASP A 96 0.57 3.51 15.54
C ASP A 96 0.90 2.00 15.52
N PRO A 97 0.36 1.21 16.48
CA PRO A 97 0.62 -0.21 16.53
C PRO A 97 -0.03 -0.98 15.35
N VAL A 98 -1.02 -0.40 14.68
CA VAL A 98 -1.64 -0.99 13.48
C VAL A 98 -0.65 -0.97 12.33
N LEU A 99 0.03 0.14 12.09
CA LEU A 99 1.08 0.24 11.08
C LEU A 99 2.27 -0.66 11.42
N GLU A 100 2.69 -0.67 12.70
CA GLU A 100 3.79 -1.51 13.17
C GLU A 100 3.49 -3.00 12.92
N GLU A 101 2.31 -3.49 13.34
CA GLU A 101 1.92 -4.89 13.14
C GLU A 101 1.75 -5.21 11.66
N THR A 102 1.19 -4.29 10.86
CA THR A 102 1.05 -4.48 9.42
C THR A 102 2.40 -4.76 8.74
N THR A 103 3.51 -4.17 9.22
CA THR A 103 4.84 -4.45 8.67
C THR A 103 5.39 -5.82 9.02
N ARG A 104 4.91 -6.44 10.11
CA ARG A 104 5.41 -7.70 10.66
C ARG A 104 4.53 -8.90 10.29
N SER A 105 3.24 -8.66 10.09
CA SER A 105 2.25 -9.73 9.85
C SER A 105 1.88 -9.87 8.37
N PHE A 106 1.65 -11.11 7.94
CA PHE A 106 0.93 -11.44 6.70
C PHE A 106 -0.54 -11.75 6.96
N ALA A 107 -0.84 -12.25 8.16
CA ALA A 107 -2.19 -12.63 8.54
C ALA A 107 -3.00 -11.40 8.93
N PRO A 108 -4.30 -11.38 8.64
CA PRO A 108 -5.20 -10.39 9.20
C PRO A 108 -5.21 -10.44 10.73
N PHE A 109 -5.36 -9.28 11.36
CA PHE A 109 -5.33 -9.17 12.82
C PHE A 109 -6.40 -8.21 13.36
N ASN A 110 -6.80 -8.48 14.60
CA ASN A 110 -7.72 -7.64 15.35
C ASN A 110 -6.93 -6.61 16.17
N TRP A 111 -7.39 -5.37 16.24
CA TRP A 111 -6.74 -4.32 17.01
C TRP A 111 -6.65 -4.62 18.51
N ARG A 112 -7.52 -5.48 19.01
CA ARG A 112 -7.48 -5.95 20.41
C ARG A 112 -6.25 -6.80 20.75
N SER A 113 -5.64 -7.43 19.74
CA SER A 113 -4.39 -8.18 19.93
C SER A 113 -3.14 -7.30 19.94
N LEU A 114 -3.28 -6.01 19.64
CA LEU A 114 -2.17 -5.08 19.57
C LEU A 114 -1.77 -4.55 20.97
N SER A 115 -0.52 -4.12 21.09
CA SER A 115 -0.02 -3.51 22.32
C SER A 115 -0.38 -2.03 22.39
N TRP A 116 -1.32 -1.70 23.29
CA TRP A 116 -1.75 -0.35 23.63
C TRP A 116 -1.16 0.10 24.99
N ASP A 117 0.02 -0.38 25.35
CA ASP A 117 0.63 -0.31 26.68
C ASP A 117 1.21 1.06 27.04
N THR A 118 1.59 1.88 26.05
CA THR A 118 2.12 3.23 26.32
C THR A 118 1.02 4.27 26.49
N LYS A 119 1.29 5.32 27.28
CA LYS A 119 0.37 6.46 27.44
C LYS A 119 0.00 7.09 26.09
N LYS A 120 0.98 7.24 25.19
CA LYS A 120 0.77 7.84 23.86
C LYS A 120 -0.13 6.97 22.98
N ARG A 121 0.05 5.64 22.98
CA ARG A 121 -0.80 4.71 22.21
C ARG A 121 -2.23 4.68 22.73
N ARG A 122 -2.42 4.71 24.05
CA ARG A 122 -3.77 4.83 24.64
C ARG A 122 -4.45 6.14 24.32
N GLN A 123 -3.70 7.25 24.33
CA GLN A 123 -4.22 8.56 23.91
C GLN A 123 -4.63 8.54 22.43
N PHE A 124 -3.78 7.99 21.56
CA PHE A 124 -4.09 7.82 20.15
C PHE A 124 -5.39 7.04 19.94
N LEU A 125 -5.55 5.87 20.60
CA LEU A 125 -6.78 5.08 20.51
C LEU A 125 -8.01 5.86 21.04
N HIS A 126 -7.86 6.57 22.14
CA HIS A 126 -8.93 7.39 22.71
C HIS A 126 -9.38 8.48 21.72
N GLU A 127 -8.44 9.24 21.16
CA GLU A 127 -8.74 10.28 20.18
C GLU A 127 -9.38 9.70 18.91
N ALA A 128 -8.93 8.53 18.44
CA ALA A 128 -9.56 7.83 17.32
C ALA A 128 -11.03 7.50 17.59
N VAL A 129 -11.33 6.99 18.77
CA VAL A 129 -12.72 6.70 19.22
C VAL A 129 -13.55 7.97 19.32
N GLU A 130 -13.00 9.04 19.91
CA GLU A 130 -13.69 10.36 20.02
C GLU A 130 -13.98 10.97 18.64
N CYS A 131 -13.11 10.75 17.67
CA CYS A 131 -13.32 11.15 16.27
C CYS A 131 -14.25 10.21 15.49
N GLY A 132 -14.86 9.22 16.15
CA GLY A 132 -15.87 8.34 15.55
C GLY A 132 -15.34 7.16 14.78
N LEU A 133 -14.04 6.80 14.89
CA LEU A 133 -13.50 5.62 14.20
C LEU A 133 -14.02 4.29 14.79
N GLY A 134 -14.67 4.34 15.96
CA GLY A 134 -15.14 3.15 16.65
C GLY A 134 -14.09 2.53 17.58
N ASN A 135 -14.55 1.57 18.38
CA ASN A 135 -13.74 0.89 19.39
C ASN A 135 -13.22 -0.48 18.94
N GLN A 136 -13.60 -0.90 17.73
CA GLN A 136 -13.19 -2.18 17.13
C GLN A 136 -12.48 -1.91 15.80
N GLY A 137 -11.47 -2.72 15.48
CA GLY A 137 -10.76 -2.64 14.22
C GLY A 137 -10.20 -3.99 13.79
N TYR A 138 -10.25 -4.25 12.48
CA TYR A 138 -9.68 -5.44 11.85
C TYR A 138 -8.88 -5.02 10.63
N THR A 139 -7.61 -5.41 10.61
CA THR A 139 -6.67 -5.02 9.56
C THR A 139 -6.24 -6.23 8.75
N ILE A 140 -6.20 -6.06 7.45
CA ILE A 140 -5.74 -7.05 6.47
C ILE A 140 -4.50 -6.47 5.81
N PRO A 141 -3.29 -6.97 6.12
CA PRO A 141 -2.08 -6.64 5.40
C PRO A 141 -2.15 -7.19 3.97
N ILE A 142 -1.74 -6.37 2.99
CA ILE A 142 -1.71 -6.77 1.59
C ILE A 142 -0.27 -6.70 1.11
N ARG A 143 0.22 -7.81 0.58
CA ARG A 143 1.53 -7.94 -0.04
C ARG A 143 1.34 -8.38 -1.47
N GLY A 144 2.00 -7.74 -2.38
CA GLY A 144 1.97 -8.09 -3.78
C GLY A 144 3.37 -8.22 -4.39
N PRO A 145 3.45 -8.60 -5.65
CA PRO A 145 4.71 -8.60 -6.39
C PRO A 145 5.29 -7.19 -6.46
N ASP A 146 6.59 -7.10 -6.77
CA ASP A 146 7.27 -5.82 -6.99
C ASP A 146 7.34 -4.90 -5.75
N GLY A 147 7.27 -5.46 -4.54
CA GLY A 147 7.32 -4.70 -3.30
C GLY A 147 6.02 -3.95 -2.95
N GLN A 148 4.91 -4.35 -3.55
CA GLN A 148 3.60 -3.79 -3.19
C GLN A 148 3.29 -4.06 -1.74
N PHE A 149 2.86 -3.02 -1.05
CA PHE A 149 2.52 -3.06 0.36
C PHE A 149 1.35 -2.11 0.65
N ALA A 150 0.27 -2.69 1.11
CA ALA A 150 -0.92 -1.95 1.51
C ALA A 150 -1.56 -2.58 2.76
N LEU A 151 -2.50 -1.86 3.34
CA LEU A 151 -3.39 -2.37 4.37
C LEU A 151 -4.84 -1.99 4.06
N PHE A 152 -5.73 -2.87 4.42
CA PHE A 152 -7.17 -2.65 4.37
C PHE A 152 -7.74 -2.81 5.76
N VAL A 153 -8.54 -1.85 6.21
CA VAL A 153 -9.04 -1.77 7.58
C VAL A 153 -10.55 -1.60 7.57
N ILE A 154 -11.22 -2.29 8.48
CA ILE A 154 -12.60 -2.00 8.83
C ILE A 154 -12.69 -1.65 10.31
N ASN A 155 -13.55 -0.71 10.63
CA ASN A 155 -13.79 -0.22 11.98
C ASN A 155 -15.27 -0.23 12.32
N ASN A 156 -15.60 -0.46 13.58
CA ASN A 156 -16.97 -0.42 14.07
C ASN A 156 -17.04 -0.04 15.53
N THR A 157 -18.23 0.42 15.96
CA THR A 157 -18.56 0.60 17.36
C THR A 157 -19.54 -0.49 17.78
N CYS A 158 -19.08 -1.48 18.52
CA CYS A 158 -19.91 -2.57 19.02
C CYS A 158 -19.24 -3.26 20.21
N SER A 159 -19.99 -4.16 20.88
CA SER A 159 -19.42 -5.00 21.92
C SER A 159 -18.42 -6.01 21.36
N ASP A 160 -17.59 -6.54 22.25
CA ASP A 160 -16.58 -7.52 21.91
C ASP A 160 -17.15 -8.81 21.31
N ASP A 161 -18.26 -9.28 21.89
CA ASP A 161 -18.93 -10.50 21.44
C ASP A 161 -19.57 -10.33 20.07
N GLU A 162 -20.16 -9.16 19.80
CA GLU A 162 -20.69 -8.82 18.47
C GLU A 162 -19.58 -8.77 17.43
N TRP A 163 -18.46 -8.14 17.79
CA TRP A 163 -17.30 -8.02 16.90
C TRP A 163 -16.70 -9.38 16.55
N VAL A 164 -16.50 -10.24 17.54
CA VAL A 164 -15.97 -11.60 17.32
C VAL A 164 -16.87 -12.40 16.38
N ARG A 165 -18.19 -12.35 16.58
CA ARG A 165 -19.16 -13.02 15.69
C ARG A 165 -19.12 -12.45 14.28
N PHE A 166 -19.13 -11.11 14.16
CA PHE A 166 -19.07 -10.42 12.89
C PHE A 166 -17.82 -10.82 12.09
N ILE A 167 -16.64 -10.78 12.72
CA ILE A 167 -15.40 -11.17 12.03
C ILE A 167 -15.41 -12.66 11.67
N ALA A 168 -15.90 -13.54 12.54
CA ALA A 168 -16.00 -14.97 12.22
C ALA A 168 -16.84 -15.24 10.96
N GLU A 169 -17.90 -14.46 10.74
CA GLU A 169 -18.78 -14.58 9.58
C GLU A 169 -18.21 -13.99 8.29
N CYS A 170 -17.47 -12.87 8.39
CA CYS A 170 -17.11 -12.09 7.21
C CYS A 170 -15.62 -12.09 6.84
N LYS A 171 -14.73 -12.66 7.65
CA LYS A 171 -13.26 -12.62 7.44
C LYS A 171 -12.83 -13.11 6.06
N SER A 172 -13.48 -14.14 5.52
CA SER A 172 -13.14 -14.68 4.19
C SER A 172 -13.55 -13.71 3.07
N ASP A 173 -14.73 -13.12 3.16
CA ASP A 173 -15.21 -12.11 2.21
C ASP A 173 -14.33 -10.85 2.27
N LEU A 174 -13.96 -10.40 3.47
CA LEU A 174 -13.08 -9.27 3.68
C LEU A 174 -11.69 -9.49 3.08
N LEU A 175 -11.14 -10.69 3.22
CA LEU A 175 -9.85 -11.04 2.63
C LEU A 175 -9.91 -10.94 1.10
N VAL A 176 -10.94 -11.50 0.48
CA VAL A 176 -11.11 -11.44 -0.98
C VAL A 176 -11.29 -9.99 -1.46
N ILE A 177 -12.16 -9.24 -0.78
CA ILE A 177 -12.48 -7.85 -1.14
C ILE A 177 -11.28 -6.92 -0.98
N SER A 178 -10.49 -7.07 0.08
CA SER A 178 -9.31 -6.25 0.30
C SER A 178 -8.28 -6.40 -0.82
N HIS A 179 -8.04 -7.62 -1.29
CA HIS A 179 -7.14 -7.89 -2.41
C HIS A 179 -7.72 -7.41 -3.75
N PHE A 180 -9.04 -7.57 -3.93
CA PHE A 180 -9.70 -7.06 -5.11
C PHE A 180 -9.66 -5.52 -5.18
N PHE A 181 -9.91 -4.85 -4.05
CA PHE A 181 -9.77 -3.39 -3.96
C PHE A 181 -8.35 -2.94 -4.32
N HIS A 182 -7.34 -3.62 -3.78
CA HIS A 182 -5.94 -3.37 -4.11
C HIS A 182 -5.65 -3.56 -5.60
N GLN A 183 -6.17 -4.63 -6.21
CA GLN A 183 -6.04 -4.86 -7.64
C GLN A 183 -6.66 -3.71 -8.46
N LYS A 184 -7.82 -3.21 -8.07
CA LYS A 184 -8.45 -2.05 -8.73
C LYS A 184 -7.62 -0.78 -8.60
N VAL A 185 -7.00 -0.55 -7.45
CA VAL A 185 -6.05 0.56 -7.27
C VAL A 185 -4.88 0.43 -8.24
N LEU A 186 -4.29 -0.76 -8.38
CA LEU A 186 -3.18 -1.00 -9.30
C LEU A 186 -3.59 -0.80 -10.77
N GLU A 187 -4.78 -1.22 -11.16
CA GLU A 187 -5.31 -1.02 -12.52
C GLU A 187 -5.44 0.47 -12.85
N ILE A 188 -5.98 1.27 -11.95
CA ILE A 188 -6.14 2.72 -12.13
C ILE A 188 -4.78 3.41 -12.17
N GLU A 189 -3.88 3.08 -11.27
CA GLU A 189 -2.54 3.63 -11.24
C GLU A 189 -1.71 3.25 -12.48
N SER A 190 -1.88 2.03 -13.01
CA SER A 190 -1.17 1.60 -14.21
C SER A 190 -1.58 2.39 -15.46
N VAL A 191 -2.78 2.90 -15.52
CA VAL A 191 -3.28 3.77 -16.61
C VAL A 191 -2.71 5.19 -16.50
N THR A 192 -2.46 5.67 -15.28
CA THR A 192 -1.96 7.04 -15.04
C THR A 192 -0.44 7.15 -15.21
N VAL A 193 0.29 6.05 -15.10
CA VAL A 193 1.75 6.02 -15.27
C VAL A 193 2.10 5.63 -16.69
N ALA A 194 2.51 6.59 -17.52
CA ALA A 194 3.03 6.31 -18.86
C ALA A 194 4.21 5.33 -18.77
N PRO A 195 4.30 4.33 -19.67
CA PRO A 195 5.37 3.33 -19.69
C PRO A 195 6.68 3.92 -20.25
N ASN A 196 7.24 4.94 -19.58
CA ASN A 196 8.44 5.66 -20.07
C ASN A 196 9.77 5.05 -19.59
N ALA A 197 9.77 3.98 -18.83
CA ALA A 197 11.00 3.30 -18.46
C ALA A 197 11.14 2.00 -19.27
N SER A 198 12.08 1.96 -20.22
CA SER A 198 12.47 0.70 -20.85
C SER A 198 12.84 -0.33 -19.75
N PRO A 199 12.31 -1.55 -19.81
CA PRO A 199 12.62 -2.56 -18.81
C PRO A 199 14.14 -2.84 -18.80
N LEU A 200 14.66 -3.22 -17.63
CA LEU A 200 16.04 -3.68 -17.55
C LEU A 200 16.22 -4.95 -18.38
N SER A 201 17.31 -5.03 -19.13
CA SER A 201 17.72 -6.27 -19.77
C SER A 201 18.16 -7.28 -18.72
N THR A 202 18.17 -8.57 -19.05
CA THR A 202 18.65 -9.64 -18.18
C THR A 202 20.06 -9.33 -17.64
N ARG A 203 20.96 -8.81 -18.49
CA ARG A 203 22.32 -8.45 -18.10
C ARG A 203 22.39 -7.29 -17.13
N GLU A 204 21.55 -6.32 -17.25
CA GLU A 204 21.44 -5.21 -16.31
C GLU A 204 20.91 -5.68 -14.94
N VAL A 205 19.95 -6.62 -14.94
CA VAL A 205 19.46 -7.26 -13.71
C VAL A 205 20.57 -8.09 -13.06
N ASP A 206 21.29 -8.94 -13.82
CA ASP A 206 22.40 -9.76 -13.32
C ASP A 206 23.46 -8.88 -12.64
N VAL A 207 23.82 -7.77 -13.27
CA VAL A 207 24.80 -6.81 -12.76
C VAL A 207 24.35 -6.17 -11.47
N LEU A 208 23.12 -5.63 -11.41
CA LEU A 208 22.60 -5.00 -10.20
C LEU A 208 22.44 -6.01 -9.05
N THR A 209 22.04 -7.25 -9.36
CA THR A 209 21.94 -8.33 -8.38
C THR A 209 23.33 -8.68 -7.81
N ALA A 210 24.36 -8.77 -8.65
CA ALA A 210 25.71 -9.04 -8.18
C ALA A 210 26.25 -7.89 -7.30
N ILE A 211 25.93 -6.64 -7.64
CA ILE A 211 26.28 -5.46 -6.81
C ILE A 211 25.56 -5.52 -5.45
N SER A 212 24.27 -5.88 -5.44
CA SER A 212 23.49 -5.98 -4.19
C SER A 212 24.02 -7.05 -3.24
N MET A 213 24.63 -8.09 -3.80
CA MET A 213 25.35 -9.15 -3.05
C MET A 213 26.74 -8.71 -2.57
N GLY A 214 27.14 -7.45 -2.77
CA GLY A 214 28.43 -6.91 -2.33
C GLY A 214 29.64 -7.29 -3.18
N LYS A 215 29.45 -7.87 -4.38
CA LYS A 215 30.57 -8.21 -5.27
C LYS A 215 31.23 -6.95 -5.82
N ASN A 216 32.56 -6.96 -5.92
CA ASN A 216 33.30 -5.88 -6.57
C ASN A 216 33.29 -6.01 -8.09
N ARG A 217 33.70 -4.94 -8.81
CA ARG A 217 33.63 -4.88 -10.27
C ARG A 217 34.39 -6.01 -10.97
N SER A 218 35.58 -6.32 -10.51
CA SER A 218 36.41 -7.37 -11.11
C SER A 218 35.78 -8.76 -10.93
N GLN A 219 35.19 -9.02 -9.76
CA GLN A 219 34.43 -10.25 -9.50
C GLN A 219 33.22 -10.38 -10.43
N ILE A 220 32.45 -9.31 -10.58
CA ILE A 220 31.26 -9.30 -11.45
C ILE A 220 31.67 -9.52 -12.91
N ALA A 221 32.67 -8.79 -13.38
CA ALA A 221 33.18 -8.95 -14.75
C ALA A 221 33.66 -10.38 -15.03
N TYR A 222 34.36 -10.97 -14.09
CA TYR A 222 34.80 -12.37 -14.17
C TYR A 222 33.63 -13.36 -14.21
N ASP A 223 32.68 -13.23 -13.26
CA ASP A 223 31.51 -14.12 -13.16
C ASP A 223 30.62 -14.07 -14.40
N LEU A 224 30.40 -12.86 -14.94
CA LEU A 224 29.57 -12.65 -16.12
C LEU A 224 30.33 -12.85 -17.45
N LYS A 225 31.65 -13.10 -17.39
CA LYS A 225 32.55 -13.28 -18.55
C LYS A 225 32.52 -12.08 -19.49
N ILE A 226 32.57 -10.85 -18.93
CA ILE A 226 32.60 -9.57 -19.66
C ILE A 226 33.79 -8.73 -19.24
N SER A 227 34.13 -7.72 -20.03
CA SER A 227 35.14 -6.72 -19.63
C SER A 227 34.57 -5.77 -18.58
N GLU A 228 35.45 -5.16 -17.75
CA GLU A 228 35.04 -4.11 -16.81
C GLU A 228 34.42 -2.87 -17.51
N ASN A 229 34.84 -2.58 -18.74
CA ASN A 229 34.23 -1.54 -19.56
C ASN A 229 32.79 -1.88 -19.93
N THR A 230 32.53 -3.13 -20.31
CA THR A 230 31.17 -3.62 -20.61
C THR A 230 30.29 -3.58 -19.35
N LEU A 231 30.85 -3.99 -18.22
CA LEU A 231 30.19 -3.90 -16.91
C LEU A 231 29.77 -2.48 -16.60
N ARG A 232 30.65 -1.50 -16.81
CA ARG A 232 30.33 -0.07 -16.60
C ARG A 232 29.15 0.38 -17.46
N VAL A 233 29.10 -0.04 -18.72
CA VAL A 233 27.98 0.29 -19.61
C VAL A 233 26.67 -0.26 -19.09
N TYR A 234 26.63 -1.51 -18.60
CA TYR A 234 25.42 -2.09 -18.00
C TYR A 234 25.00 -1.37 -16.71
N ILE A 235 25.95 -1.00 -15.86
CA ILE A 235 25.66 -0.21 -14.65
C ILE A 235 25.04 1.14 -14.99
N ASP A 236 25.63 1.88 -15.92
CA ASP A 236 25.17 3.22 -16.31
C ASP A 236 23.80 3.13 -17.01
N SER A 237 23.59 2.14 -17.86
CA SER A 237 22.31 1.89 -18.53
C SER A 237 21.21 1.53 -17.52
N ALA A 238 21.47 0.60 -16.60
CA ALA A 238 20.53 0.23 -15.55
C ALA A 238 20.16 1.42 -14.67
N ARG A 239 21.16 2.19 -14.24
CA ARG A 239 20.97 3.41 -13.45
C ARG A 239 20.06 4.41 -14.17
N HIS A 240 20.32 4.67 -15.46
CA HIS A 240 19.53 5.58 -16.27
C HIS A 240 18.08 5.10 -16.46
N LYS A 241 17.88 3.82 -16.80
CA LYS A 241 16.55 3.22 -16.96
C LYS A 241 15.72 3.25 -15.66
N LEU A 242 16.37 3.13 -14.51
CA LEU A 242 15.73 3.23 -13.19
C LEU A 242 15.51 4.68 -12.72
N GLY A 243 16.05 5.68 -13.41
CA GLY A 243 16.04 7.07 -12.96
C GLY A 243 16.86 7.29 -11.67
N ALA A 244 17.85 6.44 -11.42
CA ALA A 244 18.61 6.47 -10.19
C ALA A 244 19.77 7.48 -10.24
N LEU A 245 20.00 8.19 -9.12
CA LEU A 245 21.06 9.20 -8.98
C LEU A 245 22.45 8.56 -8.92
N ASN A 246 22.55 7.38 -8.30
CA ASN A 246 23.81 6.64 -8.12
C ASN A 246 23.54 5.12 -8.03
N ILE A 247 24.60 4.32 -7.93
CA ILE A 247 24.48 2.84 -7.88
C ILE A 247 23.71 2.35 -6.64
N PRO A 248 24.00 2.80 -5.41
CA PRO A 248 23.19 2.42 -4.24
C PRO A 248 21.70 2.74 -4.43
N HIS A 249 21.35 3.90 -5.03
CA HIS A 249 19.97 4.24 -5.33
C HIS A 249 19.36 3.31 -6.39
N ALA A 250 20.12 2.91 -7.42
CA ALA A 250 19.66 1.94 -8.42
C ALA A 250 19.38 0.56 -7.80
N VAL A 251 20.25 0.10 -6.90
CA VAL A 251 20.05 -1.14 -6.15
C VAL A 251 18.81 -1.05 -5.26
N ALA A 252 18.65 0.04 -4.50
CA ALA A 252 17.49 0.24 -3.64
C ALA A 252 16.17 0.23 -4.44
N ILE A 253 16.13 0.93 -5.58
CA ILE A 253 14.98 0.90 -6.49
C ILE A 253 14.74 -0.52 -7.03
N GLY A 254 15.79 -1.24 -7.42
CA GLY A 254 15.70 -2.59 -7.95
C GLY A 254 15.11 -3.57 -6.94
N ILE A 255 15.52 -3.50 -5.68
CA ILE A 255 14.98 -4.32 -4.58
C ILE A 255 13.53 -3.91 -4.29
N HIS A 256 13.28 -2.61 -4.14
CA HIS A 256 11.94 -2.09 -3.85
C HIS A 256 10.91 -2.50 -4.92
N ARG A 257 11.31 -2.54 -6.19
CA ARG A 257 10.47 -2.94 -7.32
C ARG A 257 10.44 -4.46 -7.56
N GLY A 258 11.06 -5.27 -6.71
CA GLY A 258 11.15 -6.72 -6.89
C GLY A 258 11.88 -7.17 -8.16
N ILE A 259 12.70 -6.29 -8.78
CA ILE A 259 13.54 -6.61 -9.93
C ILE A 259 14.75 -7.42 -9.49
N ILE A 260 15.24 -7.13 -8.29
CA ILE A 260 16.37 -7.79 -7.62
C ILE A 260 15.83 -8.50 -6.39
N ASN A 261 16.08 -9.81 -6.31
CA ASN A 261 15.83 -10.62 -5.12
C ASN A 261 17.20 -11.03 -4.54
N ILE A 262 17.38 -10.81 -3.26
CA ILE A 262 18.60 -11.14 -2.51
C ILE A 262 18.30 -12.33 -1.61
#